data_420ee907193742c5ab10646aed8a284f
#
_entry.id   420ee907193742c5ab10646aed8a284f
#
_cell.length_a   1.000
_cell.length_b   1.000
_cell.length_c   1.000
_cell.angle_alpha   90.00
_cell.angle_beta   90.00
_cell.angle_gamma   90.00
#
_symmetry.space_group_name_H-M   'P 1'
#
loop_
_entity.id
_entity.type
_entity.pdbx_description
1 polymer ?
#
loop_
_entity_poly.entity_id
_entity_poly.type
_entity_poly.pdbx_seq_one_letter_code
_entity_poly.pdbx_strand_id
1 'polypeptide(L)'
;MHTPERNRLTVLDDVIITVDDGGTITAIDPAPADTSGLTVDHELGPDVVLLPGLNDTHLHAPQWQQLGTGLDLPLEDWLFQHTFPLEQRLTDPVIAAEVWPHMVATLLAHGTTAVAYYATVSVATTTMLAATCAELGQRAFVGR
;
A
#
# COMPACT_ATOMS: atom_id res chain seq x y z
N MET A 1 -14.39 -9.87 -5.19
CA MET A 1 -15.30 -9.08 -4.32
C MET A 1 -14.88 -7.62 -4.35
N HIS A 2 -15.78 -6.66 -4.57
CA HIS A 2 -15.48 -5.24 -4.60
C HIS A 2 -16.71 -4.38 -4.25
N THR A 3 -16.51 -3.08 -3.99
CA THR A 3 -17.57 -2.12 -3.64
C THR A 3 -17.65 -1.03 -4.72
N PRO A 4 -18.42 -1.24 -5.81
CA PRO A 4 -18.51 -0.28 -6.91
C PRO A 4 -19.19 1.04 -6.51
N GLU A 5 -20.02 0.99 -5.49
CA GLU A 5 -20.76 2.12 -4.93
C GLU A 5 -20.75 2.06 -3.41
N ARG A 6 -20.96 3.20 -2.77
CA ARG A 6 -21.05 3.28 -1.31
C ARG A 6 -22.18 2.34 -0.81
N ASN A 7 -21.85 1.53 0.21
CA ASN A 7 -22.77 0.56 0.83
C ASN A 7 -23.24 -0.60 -0.09
N ARG A 8 -22.59 -0.79 -1.23
CA ARG A 8 -22.88 -1.89 -2.13
C ARG A 8 -21.66 -2.80 -2.27
N LEU A 9 -21.76 -4.01 -1.72
CA LEU A 9 -20.78 -5.06 -1.94
C LEU A 9 -21.22 -5.90 -3.13
N THR A 10 -20.32 -6.09 -4.11
CA THR A 10 -20.50 -7.02 -5.21
C THR A 10 -19.55 -8.19 -5.00
N VAL A 11 -20.09 -9.40 -5.00
CA VAL A 11 -19.34 -10.65 -4.98
C VAL A 11 -19.51 -11.29 -6.35
N LEU A 12 -18.40 -11.71 -6.94
CA LEU A 12 -18.38 -12.43 -8.22
C LEU A 12 -17.71 -13.77 -7.93
N ASP A 13 -18.38 -14.84 -8.28
CA ASP A 13 -17.89 -16.20 -8.13
C ASP A 13 -17.64 -16.77 -9.54
N ASP A 14 -16.68 -17.69 -9.65
CA ASP A 14 -16.34 -18.39 -10.90
C ASP A 14 -16.12 -17.42 -12.08
N VAL A 15 -15.19 -16.48 -11.91
CA VAL A 15 -14.86 -15.49 -12.94
C VAL A 15 -13.41 -15.59 -13.39
N ILE A 16 -13.17 -15.20 -14.64
CA ILE A 16 -11.85 -14.95 -15.19
C ILE A 16 -11.62 -13.44 -15.20
N ILE A 17 -10.50 -13.02 -14.64
CA ILE A 17 -10.02 -11.62 -14.67
C ILE A 17 -8.90 -11.54 -15.69
N THR A 18 -9.10 -10.75 -16.74
CA THR A 18 -8.09 -10.48 -17.75
C THR A 18 -7.36 -9.18 -17.42
N VAL A 19 -6.04 -9.25 -17.38
CA VAL A 19 -5.16 -8.09 -17.13
C VAL A 19 -4.22 -7.94 -18.33
N ASP A 20 -4.05 -6.72 -18.82
CA ASP A 20 -3.11 -6.41 -19.91
C ASP A 20 -1.67 -6.27 -19.40
N ASP A 21 -0.72 -6.15 -20.34
CA ASP A 21 0.71 -5.97 -20.02
C ASP A 21 1.01 -4.69 -19.21
N GLY A 22 0.10 -3.74 -19.21
CA GLY A 22 0.17 -2.51 -18.40
C GLY A 22 -0.37 -2.68 -16.97
N GLY A 23 -0.87 -3.87 -16.61
CA GLY A 23 -1.45 -4.14 -15.30
C GLY A 23 -2.90 -3.64 -15.15
N THR A 24 -3.59 -3.34 -16.26
CA THR A 24 -4.98 -2.89 -16.24
C THR A 24 -5.93 -4.08 -16.38
N ILE A 25 -6.96 -4.16 -15.54
CA ILE A 25 -8.03 -5.12 -15.70
C ILE A 25 -8.87 -4.70 -16.93
N THR A 26 -8.87 -5.54 -17.97
CA THR A 26 -9.57 -5.28 -19.23
C THR A 26 -10.91 -5.99 -19.32
N ALA A 27 -11.07 -7.12 -18.62
CA ALA A 27 -12.33 -7.86 -18.55
C ALA A 27 -12.48 -8.61 -17.24
N ILE A 28 -13.74 -8.86 -16.86
CA ILE A 28 -14.14 -9.80 -15.80
C ILE A 28 -15.33 -10.56 -16.35
N ASP A 29 -15.11 -11.80 -16.77
CA ASP A 29 -16.09 -12.64 -17.42
C ASP A 29 -16.39 -13.90 -16.61
N PRO A 30 -17.59 -14.48 -16.71
CA PRO A 30 -17.86 -15.78 -16.15
C PRO A 30 -16.87 -16.84 -16.67
N ALA A 31 -16.35 -17.68 -15.79
CA ALA A 31 -15.49 -18.78 -16.20
C ALA A 31 -16.31 -19.80 -17.04
N PRO A 32 -15.79 -20.26 -18.18
CA PRO A 32 -16.44 -21.34 -18.92
C PRO A 32 -16.36 -22.65 -18.15
N ALA A 33 -17.28 -23.56 -18.41
CA ALA A 33 -17.29 -24.88 -17.76
C ALA A 33 -16.04 -25.73 -18.09
N ASP A 34 -15.40 -25.45 -19.23
CA ASP A 34 -14.14 -26.07 -19.65
C ASP A 34 -13.07 -24.98 -19.82
N THR A 35 -12.09 -25.01 -18.96
CA THR A 35 -10.93 -24.08 -18.95
C THR A 35 -9.67 -24.69 -19.57
N SER A 36 -9.71 -25.94 -20.06
CA SER A 36 -8.53 -26.69 -20.52
C SER A 36 -7.79 -26.04 -21.72
N GLY A 37 -8.48 -25.16 -22.47
CA GLY A 37 -7.91 -24.41 -23.58
C GLY A 37 -7.41 -23.02 -23.24
N LEU A 38 -7.50 -22.59 -21.98
CA LEU A 38 -7.09 -21.27 -21.54
C LEU A 38 -5.67 -21.28 -20.99
N THR A 39 -4.91 -20.22 -21.27
CA THR A 39 -3.67 -19.96 -20.56
C THR A 39 -4.02 -19.12 -19.34
N VAL A 40 -3.82 -19.70 -18.15
CA VAL A 40 -4.10 -19.05 -16.86
C VAL A 40 -2.79 -18.91 -16.11
N ASP A 41 -2.41 -17.68 -15.77
CA ASP A 41 -1.19 -17.41 -15.01
C ASP A 41 -1.35 -17.75 -13.53
N HIS A 42 -2.54 -17.48 -12.97
CA HIS A 42 -2.86 -17.72 -11.57
C HIS A 42 -4.26 -18.31 -11.42
N GLU A 43 -4.36 -19.50 -10.85
CA GLU A 43 -5.63 -20.11 -10.46
C GLU A 43 -5.80 -20.00 -8.94
N LEU A 44 -6.91 -19.40 -8.51
CA LEU A 44 -7.24 -19.23 -7.11
C LEU A 44 -8.26 -20.31 -6.69
N GLY A 45 -7.96 -21.00 -5.60
CA GLY A 45 -8.85 -22.02 -5.06
C GLY A 45 -10.13 -21.45 -4.43
N PRO A 46 -11.11 -22.31 -4.12
CA PRO A 46 -12.42 -21.90 -3.63
C PRO A 46 -12.37 -21.18 -2.26
N ASP A 47 -11.30 -21.35 -1.51
CA ASP A 47 -11.11 -20.74 -0.18
C ASP A 47 -10.38 -19.38 -0.27
N VAL A 48 -10.10 -18.88 -1.48
CA VAL A 48 -9.38 -17.62 -1.70
C VAL A 48 -10.34 -16.53 -2.16
N VAL A 49 -10.26 -15.39 -1.54
CA VAL A 49 -11.02 -14.19 -1.91
C VAL A 49 -10.07 -13.12 -2.45
N LEU A 50 -10.28 -12.72 -3.70
CA LEU A 50 -9.58 -11.58 -4.30
C LEU A 50 -10.32 -10.28 -3.96
N LEU A 51 -9.58 -9.32 -3.42
CA LEU A 51 -10.07 -7.99 -3.08
C LEU A 51 -9.27 -6.92 -3.82
N PRO A 52 -9.84 -5.75 -4.11
CA PRO A 52 -9.05 -4.57 -4.47
C PRO A 52 -8.04 -4.26 -3.38
N GLY A 53 -6.87 -3.73 -3.77
CA GLY A 53 -5.88 -3.27 -2.82
C GLY A 53 -6.44 -2.20 -1.88
N LEU A 54 -5.95 -2.18 -0.65
CA LEU A 54 -6.35 -1.22 0.37
C LEU A 54 -5.80 0.18 0.05
N ASN A 55 -6.59 1.20 0.37
CA ASN A 55 -6.21 2.60 0.23
C ASN A 55 -6.06 3.21 1.63
N ASP A 56 -4.86 3.65 1.97
CA ASP A 56 -4.60 4.43 3.19
C ASP A 56 -4.53 5.92 2.82
N THR A 57 -5.52 6.68 3.28
CA THR A 57 -5.63 8.11 2.93
C THR A 57 -4.94 9.03 3.94
N HIS A 58 -4.28 8.50 4.97
CA HIS A 58 -3.62 9.30 5.99
C HIS A 58 -2.51 8.51 6.71
N LEU A 59 -1.31 8.47 6.14
CA LEU A 59 -0.17 7.77 6.72
C LEU A 59 1.03 8.70 6.91
N HIS A 60 1.48 8.82 8.16
CA HIS A 60 2.71 9.53 8.50
C HIS A 60 3.92 8.60 8.31
N ALA A 61 4.57 8.69 7.16
CA ALA A 61 5.70 7.82 6.82
C ALA A 61 6.81 7.80 7.88
N PRO A 62 7.23 8.96 8.45
CA PRO A 62 8.28 8.97 9.47
C PRO A 62 7.93 8.21 10.75
N GLN A 63 6.64 8.01 11.03
CA GLN A 63 6.18 7.36 12.26
C GLN A 63 6.11 5.83 12.15
N TRP A 64 6.38 5.27 10.97
CA TRP A 64 6.27 3.83 10.75
C TRP A 64 7.14 3.00 11.70
N GLN A 65 8.36 3.44 12.00
CA GLN A 65 9.29 2.71 12.88
C GLN A 65 8.90 2.74 14.36
N GLN A 66 7.99 3.63 14.76
CA GLN A 66 7.54 3.75 16.16
C GLN A 66 6.16 3.14 16.41
N LEU A 67 5.61 2.39 15.46
CA LEU A 67 4.32 1.71 15.61
C LEU A 67 4.28 0.91 16.93
N GLY A 68 3.26 1.18 17.74
CA GLY A 68 3.09 0.51 19.04
C GLY A 68 3.96 1.04 20.17
N THR A 69 4.76 2.09 19.95
CA THR A 69 5.67 2.63 20.97
C THR A 69 5.02 3.78 21.74
N GLY A 70 5.09 3.75 23.07
CA GLY A 70 4.66 4.85 23.96
C GLY A 70 3.17 5.13 23.94
N LEU A 71 2.32 4.11 23.71
CA LEU A 71 0.85 4.27 23.58
C LEU A 71 0.17 4.66 24.89
N ASP A 72 0.86 4.59 26.00
CA ASP A 72 0.41 4.98 27.36
C ASP A 72 0.74 6.44 27.70
N LEU A 73 1.48 7.14 26.82
CA LEU A 73 1.85 8.53 27.03
C LEU A 73 0.74 9.49 26.59
N PRO A 74 0.60 10.65 27.24
CA PRO A 74 -0.14 11.77 26.67
C PRO A 74 0.40 12.16 25.31
N LEU A 75 -0.47 12.64 24.40
CA LEU A 75 -0.09 12.95 23.01
C LEU A 75 1.13 13.89 22.91
N GLU A 76 1.18 14.94 23.72
CA GLU A 76 2.28 15.89 23.71
C GLU A 76 3.61 15.23 24.08
N ASP A 77 3.61 14.41 25.15
CA ASP A 77 4.79 13.67 25.59
C ASP A 77 5.25 12.68 24.52
N TRP A 78 4.31 11.96 23.91
CA TRP A 78 4.58 11.02 22.82
C TRP A 78 5.21 11.73 21.62
N LEU A 79 4.69 12.90 21.22
CA LEU A 79 5.24 13.68 20.12
C LEU A 79 6.68 14.11 20.39
N PHE A 80 6.97 14.66 21.58
CA PHE A 80 8.29 15.16 21.91
C PHE A 80 9.32 14.06 22.20
N GLN A 81 8.90 12.95 22.79
CA GLN A 81 9.82 11.86 23.18
C GLN A 81 10.11 10.90 22.03
N HIS A 82 9.16 10.65 21.13
CA HIS A 82 9.26 9.64 20.08
C HIS A 82 9.17 10.22 18.67
N THR A 83 8.10 10.96 18.35
CA THR A 83 7.77 11.32 16.98
C THR A 83 8.76 12.33 16.40
N PHE A 84 8.93 13.48 17.03
CA PHE A 84 9.79 14.53 16.49
C PHE A 84 11.28 14.12 16.38
N PRO A 85 11.86 13.39 17.36
CA PRO A 85 13.21 12.87 17.19
C PRO A 85 13.35 11.89 16.03
N LEU A 86 12.36 11.04 15.80
CA LEU A 86 12.37 10.08 14.69
C LEU A 86 12.21 10.80 13.34
N GLU A 87 11.27 11.71 13.22
CA GLU A 87 11.09 12.53 12.01
C GLU A 87 12.36 13.32 11.67
N GLN A 88 13.02 13.88 12.67
CA GLN A 88 14.30 14.59 12.47
C GLN A 88 15.38 13.64 11.95
N ARG A 89 15.48 12.42 12.46
CA ARG A 89 16.43 11.41 11.95
C ARG A 89 16.17 11.06 10.49
N LEU A 90 14.91 10.95 10.09
CA LEU A 90 14.52 10.60 8.73
C LEU A 90 14.67 11.75 7.70
N THR A 91 15.16 12.92 8.14
CA THR A 91 15.64 13.95 7.21
C THR A 91 17.02 13.60 6.62
N ASP A 92 17.74 12.64 7.21
CA ASP A 92 19.00 12.11 6.70
C ASP A 92 18.73 11.15 5.53
N PRO A 93 19.24 11.45 4.31
CA PRO A 93 19.05 10.58 3.14
C PRO A 93 19.60 9.17 3.31
N VAL A 94 20.65 8.97 4.11
CA VAL A 94 21.22 7.63 4.34
C VAL A 94 20.24 6.78 5.13
N ILE A 95 19.65 7.32 6.18
CA ILE A 95 18.66 6.60 7.00
C ILE A 95 17.37 6.39 6.19
N ALA A 96 16.93 7.41 5.47
CA ALA A 96 15.72 7.32 4.64
C ALA A 96 15.84 6.25 3.54
N ALA A 97 17.03 6.11 2.93
CA ALA A 97 17.30 5.09 1.90
C ALA A 97 17.14 3.65 2.41
N GLU A 98 17.34 3.42 3.70
CA GLU A 98 17.12 2.10 4.33
C GLU A 98 15.64 1.91 4.72
N VAL A 99 15.01 2.95 5.24
CA VAL A 99 13.67 2.85 5.84
C VAL A 99 12.56 2.82 4.81
N TRP A 100 12.60 3.70 3.79
CA TRP A 100 11.50 3.81 2.83
C TRP A 100 11.22 2.54 2.03
N PRO A 101 12.23 1.85 1.45
CA PRO A 101 11.98 0.61 0.72
C PRO A 101 11.34 -0.46 1.60
N HIS A 102 11.83 -0.57 2.84
CA HIS A 102 11.32 -1.56 3.78
C HIS A 102 9.86 -1.28 4.19
N MET A 103 9.55 -0.01 4.49
CA MET A 103 8.19 0.42 4.81
C MET A 103 7.23 0.17 3.64
N VAL A 104 7.57 0.63 2.44
CA VAL A 104 6.70 0.51 1.26
C VAL A 104 6.47 -0.96 0.90
N ALA A 105 7.52 -1.79 0.92
CA ALA A 105 7.40 -3.22 0.68
C ALA A 105 6.52 -3.91 1.72
N THR A 106 6.64 -3.53 3.00
CA THR A 106 5.81 -4.06 4.08
C THR A 106 4.34 -3.70 3.89
N LEU A 107 4.04 -2.44 3.55
CA LEU A 107 2.66 -1.99 3.29
C LEU A 107 2.04 -2.73 2.10
N LEU A 108 2.80 -2.91 1.00
CA LEU A 108 2.36 -3.70 -0.16
C LEU A 108 2.10 -5.15 0.23
N ALA A 109 2.99 -5.78 1.00
CA ALA A 109 2.83 -7.16 1.47
C ALA A 109 1.58 -7.35 2.36
N HIS A 110 1.13 -6.29 3.03
CA HIS A 110 -0.12 -6.27 3.81
C HIS A 110 -1.34 -5.78 3.00
N GLY A 111 -1.19 -5.61 1.69
CA GLY A 111 -2.28 -5.27 0.78
C GLY A 111 -2.57 -3.78 0.63
N THR A 112 -1.77 -2.89 1.19
CA THR A 112 -1.93 -1.43 1.04
C THR A 112 -1.28 -0.97 -0.26
N THR A 113 -2.07 -0.85 -1.32
CA THR A 113 -1.59 -0.57 -2.68
C THR A 113 -1.64 0.91 -3.06
N ALA A 114 -2.38 1.73 -2.32
CA ALA A 114 -2.45 3.18 -2.53
C ALA A 114 -2.37 3.93 -1.20
N VAL A 115 -1.54 4.99 -1.13
CA VAL A 115 -1.28 5.72 0.11
C VAL A 115 -1.22 7.22 -0.13
N ALA A 116 -1.81 8.00 0.78
CA ALA A 116 -1.53 9.43 0.93
C ALA A 116 -0.55 9.61 2.10
N TYR A 117 0.71 9.88 1.76
CA TYR A 117 1.79 10.03 2.72
C TYR A 117 1.97 11.46 3.20
N TYR A 118 2.10 11.61 4.50
CA TYR A 118 2.74 12.75 5.15
C TYR A 118 4.20 12.36 5.41
N ALA A 119 5.13 12.96 4.66
CA ALA A 119 6.55 12.64 4.72
C ALA A 119 7.29 13.57 5.70
N THR A 120 8.60 13.72 5.53
CA THR A 120 9.43 14.60 6.36
C THR A 120 9.42 16.03 5.85
N VAL A 121 9.95 16.98 6.64
CA VAL A 121 10.21 18.35 6.20
C VAL A 121 11.32 18.44 5.14
N SER A 122 12.13 17.39 4.95
CA SER A 122 13.21 17.33 3.98
C SER A 122 12.68 17.04 2.58
N VAL A 123 12.88 17.94 1.63
CA VAL A 123 12.51 17.72 0.22
C VAL A 123 13.24 16.49 -0.35
N ALA A 124 14.52 16.32 -0.01
CA ALA A 124 15.33 15.22 -0.52
C ALA A 124 14.72 13.84 -0.13
N THR A 125 14.47 13.63 1.16
CA THR A 125 13.94 12.33 1.64
C THR A 125 12.48 12.12 1.27
N THR A 126 11.69 13.19 1.11
CA THR A 126 10.32 13.13 0.56
C THR A 126 10.33 12.70 -0.91
N THR A 127 11.26 13.25 -1.72
CA THR A 127 11.44 12.83 -3.12
C THR A 127 11.90 11.37 -3.22
N MET A 128 12.79 10.94 -2.31
CA MET A 128 13.21 9.53 -2.23
C MET A 128 12.02 8.60 -1.95
N LEU A 129 11.12 8.97 -1.03
CA LEU A 129 9.91 8.19 -0.77
C LEU A 129 9.04 8.06 -2.02
N ALA A 130 8.81 9.17 -2.74
CA ALA A 130 8.03 9.14 -3.97
C ALA A 130 8.67 8.24 -5.05
N ALA A 131 10.00 8.29 -5.21
CA ALA A 131 10.74 7.42 -6.12
C ALA A 131 10.62 5.93 -5.71
N THR A 132 10.77 5.64 -4.42
CA THR A 132 10.63 4.29 -3.87
C THR A 132 9.22 3.71 -4.13
N CYS A 133 8.17 4.51 -3.92
CA CYS A 133 6.80 4.08 -4.23
C CYS A 133 6.63 3.73 -5.72
N ALA A 134 7.16 4.58 -6.62
CA ALA A 134 7.10 4.34 -8.05
C ALA A 134 7.88 3.08 -8.46
N GLU A 135 9.07 2.87 -7.90
CA GLU A 135 9.91 1.70 -8.16
C GLU A 135 9.25 0.39 -7.71
N LEU A 136 8.63 0.39 -6.53
CA LEU A 136 7.97 -0.79 -5.96
C LEU A 136 6.51 -0.97 -6.44
N GLY A 137 6.00 -0.07 -7.29
CA GLY A 137 4.67 -0.17 -7.87
C GLY A 137 3.52 0.22 -6.93
N GLN A 138 3.78 0.97 -5.86
CA GLN A 138 2.75 1.51 -4.99
C GLN A 138 2.22 2.84 -5.52
N ARG A 139 0.91 3.00 -5.65
CA ARG A 139 0.31 4.30 -5.95
C ARG A 139 0.43 5.21 -4.73
N ALA A 140 1.04 6.37 -4.88
CA ALA A 140 1.27 7.27 -3.76
C ALA A 140 1.01 8.74 -4.11
N PHE A 141 0.44 9.46 -3.13
CA PHE A 141 0.42 10.91 -3.06
C PHE A 141 1.35 11.28 -1.90
N VAL A 142 2.46 11.92 -2.20
CA VAL A 142 3.49 12.20 -1.19
C VAL A 142 3.56 13.70 -0.94
N GLY A 143 3.21 14.10 0.28
CA GLY A 143 3.29 15.47 0.76
C GLY A 143 4.28 15.64 1.91
N ARG A 144 4.61 16.92 2.23
CA ARG A 144 5.43 17.30 3.38
C ARG A 144 4.54 17.77 4.52
#